data_075d4088796e9ea2b7dbc6d5198d2456
#
_entry.id   075d4088796e9ea2b7dbc6d5198d2456
#
_cell.length_a   1.000
_cell.length_b   1.000
_cell.length_c   1.000
_cell.angle_alpha   90.00
_cell.angle_beta   90.00
_cell.angle_gamma   90.00
#
_symmetry.space_group_name_H-M   'P 1'
#
loop_
_entity.id
_entity.type
_entity.pdbx_description
1 polymer ?
#
loop_
_entity_poly.entity_id
_entity_poly.type
_entity_poly.pdbx_seq_one_letter_code
_entity_poly.pdbx_strand_id
1 'polypeptide(L)'
;TLKTPVKELPDEAIDEILYGSDERIKIKSSLIGTSSDYFVTFEGVVKYIQMLQEKDASATAQKWAEQFAKTTVCPECKGARLNKEALHFRIHDKNIYELSCMDINELYDWLMNVDQYLDNKQKQIAVEILKEIRTRLKFLLDVGLDYLALDRGSVTLSGGESQRIRLATQIGSQLVNVLYILDEPSIGLHQRDNQRLIHSLKELRDIGNSVIVVEHDKDMMMAADYVIDMGPKAGRLGGEVVFAGTPKEMLETHTLTSQYLNGEREIEIPKKRREGNGHSLWLRGARGNNLKGVDVEFPLGKLICVTGVSGSGKSTLINETLQPILSQKFYRSLQDPLEYDSIEGLENIDKVVNVDLSLIHI
;
A
#
# COMPACT_ATOMS: atom_id res chain seq x y z
N THR A 1 -45.33 -8.41 -4.79
CA THR A 1 -45.31 -7.52 -5.97
C THR A 1 -43.96 -6.84 -6.07
N LEU A 2 -43.58 -6.29 -7.22
CA LEU A 2 -42.34 -5.51 -7.41
C LEU A 2 -42.22 -4.27 -6.50
N LYS A 3 -43.29 -3.91 -5.79
CA LYS A 3 -43.33 -2.78 -4.83
C LYS A 3 -43.26 -3.24 -3.38
N THR A 4 -43.23 -4.54 -3.11
CA THR A 4 -43.11 -5.06 -1.75
C THR A 4 -41.68 -4.84 -1.25
N PRO A 5 -41.47 -4.18 -0.10
CA PRO A 5 -40.15 -4.02 0.47
C PRO A 5 -39.48 -5.37 0.74
N VAL A 6 -38.17 -5.48 0.49
CA VAL A 6 -37.44 -6.76 0.65
C VAL A 6 -37.60 -7.34 2.07
N LYS A 7 -37.64 -6.50 3.09
CA LYS A 7 -37.86 -6.91 4.48
C LYS A 7 -39.24 -7.56 4.78
N GLU A 8 -40.20 -7.46 3.85
CA GLU A 8 -41.53 -8.01 3.97
C GLU A 8 -41.73 -9.27 3.08
N LEU A 9 -40.67 -9.67 2.37
CA LEU A 9 -40.67 -10.90 1.59
C LEU A 9 -40.49 -12.12 2.52
N PRO A 10 -41.16 -13.24 2.24
CA PRO A 10 -40.91 -14.49 2.93
C PRO A 10 -39.50 -15.01 2.62
N ASP A 11 -38.89 -15.73 3.56
CA ASP A 11 -37.52 -16.23 3.44
C ASP A 11 -37.28 -17.06 2.18
N GLU A 12 -38.28 -17.91 1.79
CA GLU A 12 -38.26 -18.70 0.56
C GLU A 12 -38.07 -17.83 -0.69
N ALA A 13 -38.76 -16.69 -0.76
CA ALA A 13 -38.63 -15.76 -1.89
C ALA A 13 -37.30 -15.02 -1.88
N ILE A 14 -36.75 -14.77 -0.70
CA ILE A 14 -35.38 -14.17 -0.57
C ILE A 14 -34.33 -15.18 -1.05
N ASP A 15 -34.50 -16.47 -0.67
CA ASP A 15 -33.57 -17.53 -1.09
C ASP A 15 -33.63 -17.74 -2.61
N GLU A 16 -34.81 -17.73 -3.23
CA GLU A 16 -34.92 -17.77 -4.68
C GLU A 16 -34.29 -16.58 -5.38
N ILE A 17 -34.41 -15.38 -4.85
CA ILE A 17 -33.77 -14.19 -5.41
C ILE A 17 -32.24 -14.28 -5.28
N LEU A 18 -31.75 -14.76 -4.15
CA LEU A 18 -30.28 -14.81 -3.90
C LEU A 18 -29.61 -15.97 -4.64
N TYR A 19 -30.19 -17.17 -4.57
CA TYR A 19 -29.53 -18.39 -5.03
C TYR A 19 -30.15 -18.98 -6.30
N GLY A 20 -31.28 -18.42 -6.76
CA GLY A 20 -31.93 -18.86 -7.96
C GLY A 20 -32.97 -19.99 -7.72
N SER A 21 -33.56 -20.45 -8.80
CA SER A 21 -34.53 -21.54 -8.81
C SER A 21 -34.27 -22.49 -9.99
N ASP A 22 -34.42 -23.80 -9.78
CA ASP A 22 -34.34 -24.79 -10.84
C ASP A 22 -35.59 -24.78 -11.75
N GLU A 23 -36.63 -24.02 -11.39
CA GLU A 23 -37.82 -23.89 -12.20
C GLU A 23 -37.55 -23.08 -13.48
N ARG A 24 -38.02 -23.65 -14.60
CA ARG A 24 -37.91 -22.99 -15.90
C ARG A 24 -39.00 -21.94 -16.06
N ILE A 25 -38.60 -20.68 -16.05
CA ILE A 25 -39.50 -19.54 -16.25
C ILE A 25 -39.69 -19.33 -17.74
N LYS A 26 -40.97 -19.39 -18.17
CA LYS A 26 -41.35 -19.13 -19.55
C LYS A 26 -41.43 -17.63 -19.82
N ILE A 27 -40.52 -17.12 -20.63
CA ILE A 27 -40.51 -15.71 -21.06
C ILE A 27 -41.11 -15.60 -22.45
N LYS A 28 -42.13 -14.75 -22.59
CA LYS A 28 -42.70 -14.37 -23.89
C LYS A 28 -41.96 -13.11 -24.40
N SER A 29 -41.23 -13.25 -25.49
CA SER A 29 -40.66 -12.13 -26.19
C SER A 29 -41.54 -11.70 -27.35
N SER A 30 -42.00 -10.47 -27.35
CA SER A 30 -42.71 -9.83 -28.46
C SER A 30 -41.82 -8.80 -29.15
N LEU A 31 -40.72 -9.23 -29.73
CA LEU A 31 -39.93 -8.41 -30.61
C LEU A 31 -40.34 -8.68 -32.06
N ILE A 32 -40.94 -7.67 -32.69
CA ILE A 32 -41.20 -7.58 -34.15
C ILE A 32 -41.94 -8.82 -34.69
N GLY A 33 -43.23 -9.01 -34.31
CA GLY A 33 -44.18 -9.80 -35.09
C GLY A 33 -44.09 -11.34 -34.99
N THR A 34 -43.12 -11.88 -34.27
CA THR A 34 -43.02 -13.32 -33.96
C THR A 34 -42.90 -13.52 -32.46
N SER A 35 -43.90 -14.19 -31.87
CA SER A 35 -43.85 -14.61 -30.47
C SER A 35 -43.01 -15.88 -30.36
N SER A 36 -41.79 -15.79 -29.85
CA SER A 36 -41.02 -16.97 -29.45
C SER A 36 -41.07 -17.12 -27.94
N ASP A 37 -41.43 -18.30 -27.47
CA ASP A 37 -41.38 -18.66 -26.07
C ASP A 37 -39.99 -19.27 -25.77
N TYR A 38 -39.23 -18.70 -24.85
CA TYR A 38 -38.07 -19.42 -24.34
C TYR A 38 -38.16 -19.66 -22.84
N PHE A 39 -37.51 -20.73 -22.43
CA PHE A 39 -37.39 -21.08 -21.03
C PHE A 39 -36.04 -20.64 -20.50
N VAL A 40 -36.04 -19.87 -19.42
CA VAL A 40 -34.85 -19.41 -18.74
C VAL A 40 -34.91 -19.89 -17.30
N THR A 41 -33.80 -20.39 -16.78
CA THR A 41 -33.61 -20.62 -15.35
C THR A 41 -33.01 -19.38 -14.73
N PHE A 42 -33.52 -18.94 -13.61
CA PHE A 42 -32.94 -17.82 -12.86
C PHE A 42 -31.87 -18.36 -11.92
N GLU A 43 -30.63 -18.05 -12.18
CA GLU A 43 -29.47 -18.56 -11.43
C GLU A 43 -29.16 -17.81 -10.11
N GLY A 44 -29.93 -16.78 -9.78
CA GLY A 44 -29.78 -15.99 -8.57
C GLY A 44 -28.78 -14.84 -8.67
N VAL A 45 -28.96 -13.87 -7.78
CA VAL A 45 -28.13 -12.65 -7.74
C VAL A 45 -26.71 -12.97 -7.30
N VAL A 46 -26.51 -13.91 -6.38
CA VAL A 46 -25.18 -14.31 -5.89
C VAL A 46 -24.30 -14.84 -7.03
N LYS A 47 -24.84 -15.75 -7.83
CA LYS A 47 -24.12 -16.32 -8.98
C LYS A 47 -23.84 -15.27 -10.05
N TYR A 48 -24.78 -14.34 -10.27
CA TYR A 48 -24.58 -13.22 -11.19
C TYR A 48 -23.43 -12.33 -10.75
N ILE A 49 -23.33 -11.99 -9.45
CA ILE A 49 -22.21 -11.21 -8.89
C ILE A 49 -20.90 -11.98 -9.04
N GLN A 50 -20.89 -13.30 -8.78
CA GLN A 50 -19.71 -14.15 -8.96
C GLN A 50 -19.20 -14.14 -10.40
N MET A 51 -20.11 -14.27 -11.39
CA MET A 51 -19.75 -14.18 -12.81
C MET A 51 -19.14 -12.83 -13.19
N LEU A 52 -19.63 -11.73 -12.59
CA LEU A 52 -19.07 -10.40 -12.83
C LEU A 52 -17.67 -10.19 -12.19
N GLN A 53 -17.27 -11.04 -11.26
CA GLN A 53 -15.92 -11.03 -10.69
C GLN A 53 -14.89 -11.80 -11.54
N GLU A 54 -15.36 -12.58 -12.52
CA GLU A 54 -14.50 -13.32 -13.44
C GLU A 54 -13.78 -12.37 -14.41
N LYS A 55 -12.64 -12.84 -14.95
CA LYS A 55 -11.73 -12.02 -15.77
C LYS A 55 -12.36 -11.52 -17.08
N ASP A 56 -13.44 -12.14 -17.55
CA ASP A 56 -14.11 -11.80 -18.81
C ASP A 56 -15.10 -10.64 -18.68
N ALA A 57 -15.43 -10.21 -17.47
CA ALA A 57 -16.28 -9.07 -17.25
C ALA A 57 -15.54 -7.73 -17.45
N SER A 58 -16.27 -6.67 -17.82
CA SER A 58 -15.68 -5.34 -17.95
C SER A 58 -15.16 -4.84 -16.60
N ALA A 59 -14.07 -4.04 -16.61
CA ALA A 59 -13.47 -3.48 -15.40
C ALA A 59 -14.49 -2.72 -14.51
N THR A 60 -15.47 -2.05 -15.13
CA THR A 60 -16.53 -1.36 -14.41
C THR A 60 -17.49 -2.33 -13.71
N ALA A 61 -17.81 -3.44 -14.35
CA ALA A 61 -18.68 -4.47 -13.78
C ALA A 61 -17.99 -5.23 -12.64
N GLN A 62 -16.69 -5.54 -12.80
CA GLN A 62 -15.86 -6.13 -11.74
C GLN A 62 -15.82 -5.23 -10.51
N LYS A 63 -15.52 -3.95 -10.70
CA LYS A 63 -15.46 -2.95 -9.61
C LYS A 63 -16.82 -2.76 -8.92
N TRP A 64 -17.92 -2.90 -9.65
CA TRP A 64 -19.26 -2.89 -9.06
C TRP A 64 -19.53 -4.17 -8.25
N ALA A 65 -19.15 -5.34 -8.76
CA ALA A 65 -19.33 -6.62 -8.07
C ALA A 65 -18.48 -6.75 -6.80
N GLU A 66 -17.28 -6.15 -6.77
CA GLU A 66 -16.40 -6.09 -5.59
C GLU A 66 -17.08 -5.44 -4.37
N GLN A 67 -18.03 -4.53 -4.57
CA GLN A 67 -18.77 -3.87 -3.48
C GLN A 67 -19.65 -4.85 -2.68
N PHE A 68 -19.99 -5.98 -3.27
CA PHE A 68 -20.84 -7.02 -2.66
C PHE A 68 -20.05 -8.25 -2.19
N ALA A 69 -18.72 -8.22 -2.33
CA ALA A 69 -17.85 -9.30 -1.94
C ALA A 69 -16.91 -8.87 -0.81
N LYS A 70 -16.75 -9.72 0.18
CA LYS A 70 -15.78 -9.54 1.25
C LYS A 70 -14.76 -10.67 1.20
N THR A 71 -13.47 -10.29 1.15
CA THR A 71 -12.39 -11.26 1.26
C THR A 71 -12.34 -11.80 2.69
N THR A 72 -12.47 -13.10 2.84
CA THR A 72 -12.36 -13.79 4.13
C THR A 72 -11.22 -14.77 4.14
N VAL A 73 -10.69 -15.04 5.31
CA VAL A 73 -9.66 -16.07 5.49
C VAL A 73 -10.27 -17.44 5.23
N CYS A 74 -9.62 -18.25 4.41
CA CYS A 74 -10.07 -19.61 4.12
C CYS A 74 -10.20 -20.43 5.41
N PRO A 75 -11.38 -21.03 5.70
CA PRO A 75 -11.58 -21.78 6.94
C PRO A 75 -10.73 -23.06 7.03
N GLU A 76 -10.34 -23.64 5.89
CA GLU A 76 -9.51 -24.84 5.85
C GLU A 76 -8.03 -24.58 6.09
N CYS A 77 -7.41 -23.72 5.28
CA CYS A 77 -5.97 -23.44 5.40
C CYS A 77 -5.66 -22.28 6.35
N LYS A 78 -6.66 -21.57 6.86
CA LYS A 78 -6.53 -20.43 7.79
C LYS A 78 -5.49 -19.39 7.35
N GLY A 79 -5.44 -19.16 6.04
CA GLY A 79 -4.48 -18.23 5.44
C GLY A 79 -3.18 -18.85 4.95
N ALA A 80 -2.84 -20.08 5.33
CA ALA A 80 -1.56 -20.71 5.00
C ALA A 80 -1.38 -20.99 3.49
N ARG A 81 -2.46 -21.05 2.70
CA ARG A 81 -2.46 -21.36 1.25
C ARG A 81 -1.77 -22.68 0.88
N LEU A 82 -1.53 -23.53 1.85
CA LEU A 82 -0.89 -24.83 1.76
C LEU A 82 -1.80 -25.91 2.32
N ASN A 83 -1.62 -27.15 1.87
CA ASN A 83 -2.29 -28.30 2.44
C ASN A 83 -1.73 -28.62 3.84
N LYS A 84 -2.48 -29.41 4.61
CA LYS A 84 -2.12 -29.74 6.00
C LYS A 84 -0.81 -30.53 6.07
N GLU A 85 -0.57 -31.39 5.09
CA GLU A 85 0.64 -32.24 5.02
C GLU A 85 1.90 -31.39 4.85
N ALA A 86 1.86 -30.36 4.01
CA ALA A 86 2.99 -29.45 3.82
C ALA A 86 3.36 -28.69 5.10
N LEU A 87 2.40 -28.40 5.96
CA LEU A 87 2.63 -27.69 7.23
C LEU A 87 3.27 -28.57 8.33
N HIS A 88 3.37 -29.89 8.10
CA HIS A 88 4.10 -30.77 9.01
C HIS A 88 5.61 -30.69 8.85
N PHE A 89 6.11 -30.20 7.71
CA PHE A 89 7.54 -29.98 7.54
C PHE A 89 7.98 -28.78 8.37
N ARG A 90 8.87 -29.01 9.31
CA ARG A 90 9.37 -27.99 10.24
C ARG A 90 10.88 -27.95 10.23
N ILE A 91 11.43 -26.76 10.35
CA ILE A 91 12.83 -26.52 10.67
C ILE A 91 12.82 -26.01 12.12
N HIS A 92 13.39 -26.78 13.04
CA HIS A 92 13.27 -26.59 14.47
C HIS A 92 11.77 -26.58 14.87
N ASP A 93 11.22 -25.45 15.30
CA ASP A 93 9.83 -25.31 15.76
C ASP A 93 8.90 -24.63 14.74
N LYS A 94 9.41 -24.18 13.59
CA LYS A 94 8.69 -23.37 12.61
C LYS A 94 8.41 -24.11 11.32
N ASN A 95 7.20 -23.99 10.79
CA ASN A 95 6.87 -24.37 9.42
C ASN A 95 6.97 -23.15 8.47
N ILE A 96 6.83 -23.40 7.19
CA ILE A 96 6.98 -22.34 6.15
C ILE A 96 5.96 -21.21 6.29
N TYR A 97 4.73 -21.51 6.74
CA TYR A 97 3.70 -20.50 6.94
C TYR A 97 4.02 -19.64 8.16
N GLU A 98 4.38 -20.24 9.29
CA GLU A 98 4.78 -19.52 10.49
C GLU A 98 5.97 -18.58 10.23
N LEU A 99 6.94 -19.01 9.41
CA LEU A 99 8.05 -18.17 8.96
C LEU A 99 7.57 -17.04 8.04
N SER A 100 6.60 -17.29 7.17
CA SER A 100 6.06 -16.27 6.27
C SER A 100 5.24 -15.20 6.98
N CYS A 101 4.65 -15.52 8.14
CA CYS A 101 3.90 -14.59 8.97
C CYS A 101 4.78 -13.71 9.88
N MET A 102 6.07 -14.06 10.05
CA MET A 102 7.01 -13.22 10.78
C MET A 102 7.28 -11.94 10.03
N ASP A 103 7.49 -10.83 10.74
CA ASP A 103 8.02 -9.66 10.07
C ASP A 103 9.46 -9.92 9.56
N ILE A 104 9.88 -9.14 8.57
CA ILE A 104 11.17 -9.37 7.88
C ILE A 104 12.34 -9.29 8.84
N ASN A 105 12.25 -8.45 9.88
CA ASN A 105 13.31 -8.34 10.88
C ASN A 105 13.41 -9.62 11.73
N GLU A 106 12.28 -10.11 12.25
CA GLU A 106 12.23 -11.35 13.03
C GLU A 106 12.66 -12.57 12.18
N LEU A 107 12.19 -12.61 10.92
CA LEU A 107 12.56 -13.68 9.98
C LEU A 107 14.06 -13.67 9.66
N TYR A 108 14.66 -12.49 9.48
CA TYR A 108 16.10 -12.35 9.26
C TYR A 108 16.89 -12.82 10.47
N ASP A 109 16.51 -12.40 11.67
CA ASP A 109 17.16 -12.83 12.92
C ASP A 109 17.05 -14.34 13.14
N TRP A 110 15.87 -14.91 12.86
CA TRP A 110 15.68 -16.36 12.95
C TRP A 110 16.59 -17.10 11.95
N LEU A 111 16.66 -16.63 10.69
CA LEU A 111 17.51 -17.22 9.66
C LEU A 111 19.00 -17.06 9.95
N MET A 112 19.43 -15.98 10.60
CA MET A 112 20.82 -15.81 11.03
C MET A 112 21.23 -16.85 12.08
N ASN A 113 20.28 -17.34 12.87
CA ASN A 113 20.50 -18.30 13.95
C ASN A 113 20.15 -19.75 13.57
N VAL A 114 19.52 -19.99 12.41
CA VAL A 114 19.01 -21.32 12.03
C VAL A 114 20.09 -22.40 11.94
N ASP A 115 21.34 -22.05 11.65
CA ASP A 115 22.48 -22.97 11.57
C ASP A 115 22.68 -23.77 12.86
N GLN A 116 22.25 -23.28 14.02
CA GLN A 116 22.34 -23.94 15.30
C GLN A 116 21.42 -25.17 15.42
N TYR A 117 20.33 -25.17 14.62
CA TYR A 117 19.29 -26.20 14.64
C TYR A 117 19.45 -27.24 13.52
N LEU A 118 20.44 -27.05 12.61
CA LEU A 118 20.68 -27.93 11.47
C LEU A 118 21.78 -28.92 11.79
N ASP A 119 21.61 -30.16 11.36
CA ASP A 119 22.69 -31.15 11.35
C ASP A 119 23.74 -30.87 10.26
N ASN A 120 24.87 -31.60 10.28
CA ASN A 120 25.97 -31.35 9.35
C ASN A 120 25.58 -31.52 7.87
N LYS A 121 24.70 -32.48 7.57
CA LYS A 121 24.21 -32.71 6.20
C LYS A 121 23.27 -31.59 5.76
N GLN A 122 22.35 -31.20 6.63
CA GLN A 122 21.43 -30.09 6.39
C GLN A 122 22.19 -28.78 6.18
N LYS A 123 23.24 -28.52 6.98
CA LYS A 123 24.10 -27.33 6.82
C LYS A 123 24.74 -27.28 5.46
N GLN A 124 25.31 -28.41 4.98
CA GLN A 124 25.92 -28.45 3.64
C GLN A 124 24.92 -28.16 2.52
N ILE A 125 23.69 -28.66 2.63
CA ILE A 125 22.62 -28.40 1.66
C ILE A 125 22.15 -26.94 1.72
N ALA A 126 22.05 -26.38 2.91
CA ALA A 126 21.45 -25.08 3.17
C ALA A 126 22.37 -23.89 2.89
N VAL A 127 23.71 -24.07 2.85
CA VAL A 127 24.70 -22.97 2.77
C VAL A 127 24.36 -21.92 1.71
N GLU A 128 24.23 -22.33 0.46
CA GLU A 128 23.98 -21.39 -0.65
C GLU A 128 22.55 -20.82 -0.60
N ILE A 129 21.58 -21.64 -0.18
CA ILE A 129 20.18 -21.22 -0.06
C ILE A 129 20.04 -20.16 1.05
N LEU A 130 20.60 -20.40 2.22
CA LEU A 130 20.55 -19.47 3.33
C LEU A 130 21.29 -18.16 3.03
N LYS A 131 22.43 -18.25 2.35
CA LYS A 131 23.19 -17.09 1.90
C LYS A 131 22.32 -16.18 1.02
N GLU A 132 21.66 -16.76 0.02
CA GLU A 132 20.80 -16.02 -0.90
C GLU A 132 19.59 -15.41 -0.20
N ILE A 133 18.90 -16.17 0.65
CA ILE A 133 17.75 -15.69 1.40
C ILE A 133 18.15 -14.55 2.35
N ARG A 134 19.23 -14.72 3.12
CA ARG A 134 19.75 -13.69 4.03
C ARG A 134 20.10 -12.40 3.29
N THR A 135 20.73 -12.53 2.13
CA THR A 135 21.07 -11.36 1.29
C THR A 135 19.81 -10.61 0.84
N ARG A 136 18.81 -11.32 0.33
CA ARG A 136 17.56 -10.70 -0.12
C ARG A 136 16.76 -10.05 1.02
N LEU A 137 16.69 -10.71 2.17
CA LEU A 137 16.03 -10.13 3.34
C LEU A 137 16.78 -8.89 3.84
N LYS A 138 18.12 -8.91 3.83
CA LYS A 138 18.91 -7.75 4.18
C LYS A 138 18.56 -6.55 3.30
N PHE A 139 18.42 -6.71 1.99
CA PHE A 139 18.00 -5.62 1.12
C PHE A 139 16.62 -5.07 1.46
N LEU A 140 15.66 -5.92 1.84
CA LEU A 140 14.36 -5.46 2.30
C LEU A 140 14.45 -4.65 3.61
N LEU A 141 15.34 -5.06 4.53
CA LEU A 141 15.62 -4.30 5.75
C LEU A 141 16.28 -2.94 5.45
N ASP A 142 17.22 -2.92 4.52
CA ASP A 142 17.98 -1.72 4.14
C ASP A 142 17.09 -0.67 3.48
N VAL A 143 16.04 -1.06 2.77
CA VAL A 143 15.03 -0.13 2.23
C VAL A 143 13.91 0.21 3.22
N GLY A 144 14.02 -0.20 4.50
CA GLY A 144 13.07 0.15 5.57
C GLY A 144 11.75 -0.60 5.50
N LEU A 145 11.76 -1.87 5.08
CA LEU A 145 10.59 -2.76 5.04
C LEU A 145 10.63 -3.81 6.16
N ASP A 146 11.26 -3.49 7.27
CA ASP A 146 11.50 -4.37 8.43
C ASP A 146 10.20 -4.90 9.07
N TYR A 147 9.11 -4.16 8.96
CA TYR A 147 7.79 -4.45 9.54
C TYR A 147 6.87 -5.28 8.63
N LEU A 148 7.22 -5.53 7.37
CA LEU A 148 6.41 -6.33 6.47
C LEU A 148 6.58 -7.83 6.75
N ALA A 149 5.51 -8.60 6.50
CA ALA A 149 5.54 -10.04 6.47
C ALA A 149 5.41 -10.57 5.04
N LEU A 150 5.97 -11.75 4.75
CA LEU A 150 5.96 -12.33 3.40
C LEU A 150 4.57 -12.82 2.96
N ASP A 151 3.68 -13.10 3.91
CA ASP A 151 2.29 -13.53 3.64
C ASP A 151 1.37 -12.36 3.27
N ARG A 152 1.82 -11.12 3.47
CA ARG A 152 1.04 -9.93 3.18
C ARG A 152 0.69 -9.81 1.70
N GLY A 153 -0.59 -9.67 1.40
CA GLY A 153 -1.09 -9.56 0.02
C GLY A 153 -0.60 -8.29 -0.67
N SER A 154 -0.12 -8.42 -1.91
CA SER A 154 0.40 -7.28 -2.69
C SER A 154 -0.60 -6.14 -2.89
N VAL A 155 -1.90 -6.43 -2.92
CA VAL A 155 -2.98 -5.44 -3.04
C VAL A 155 -3.06 -4.52 -1.81
N THR A 156 -2.56 -4.97 -0.66
CA THR A 156 -2.57 -4.20 0.60
C THR A 156 -1.35 -3.31 0.77
N LEU A 157 -0.39 -3.38 -0.16
CA LEU A 157 0.83 -2.58 -0.11
C LEU A 157 0.54 -1.14 -0.54
N SER A 158 1.08 -0.19 0.17
CA SER A 158 1.12 1.20 -0.28
C SER A 158 2.03 1.38 -1.51
N GLY A 159 1.82 2.47 -2.27
CA GLY A 159 2.68 2.77 -3.43
C GLY A 159 4.17 2.82 -3.07
N GLY A 160 4.51 3.46 -1.95
CA GLY A 160 5.89 3.51 -1.46
C GLY A 160 6.46 2.16 -1.04
N GLU A 161 5.67 1.27 -0.43
CA GLU A 161 6.09 -0.10 -0.10
C GLU A 161 6.37 -0.91 -1.37
N SER A 162 5.48 -0.84 -2.36
CA SER A 162 5.64 -1.52 -3.65
C SER A 162 6.90 -1.04 -4.40
N GLN A 163 7.16 0.26 -4.39
CA GLN A 163 8.34 0.84 -5.01
C GLN A 163 9.63 0.35 -4.32
N ARG A 164 9.64 0.31 -2.99
CA ARG A 164 10.79 -0.18 -2.21
C ARG A 164 11.05 -1.67 -2.41
N ILE A 165 10.01 -2.50 -2.51
CA ILE A 165 10.16 -3.93 -2.85
C ILE A 165 10.82 -4.09 -4.22
N ARG A 166 10.40 -3.30 -5.22
CA ARG A 166 11.04 -3.30 -6.54
C ARG A 166 12.50 -2.88 -6.45
N LEU A 167 12.80 -1.82 -5.70
CA LEU A 167 14.16 -1.35 -5.48
C LEU A 167 15.02 -2.43 -4.82
N ALA A 168 14.56 -3.05 -3.72
CA ALA A 168 15.25 -4.14 -3.05
C ALA A 168 15.52 -5.33 -3.99
N THR A 169 14.57 -5.65 -4.88
CA THR A 169 14.73 -6.72 -5.87
C THR A 169 15.81 -6.38 -6.90
N GLN A 170 15.89 -5.12 -7.33
CA GLN A 170 16.89 -4.64 -8.29
C GLN A 170 18.28 -4.64 -7.66
N ILE A 171 18.43 -4.09 -6.46
CA ILE A 171 19.68 -4.09 -5.69
C ILE A 171 20.12 -5.53 -5.41
N GLY A 172 19.19 -6.39 -5.04
CA GLY A 172 19.43 -7.80 -4.72
C GLY A 172 19.91 -8.65 -5.87
N SER A 173 19.86 -8.19 -7.11
CA SER A 173 20.36 -8.90 -8.28
C SER A 173 21.90 -9.04 -8.30
N GLN A 174 22.61 -8.26 -7.50
CA GLN A 174 24.09 -8.20 -7.43
C GLN A 174 24.77 -8.11 -8.80
N LEU A 175 24.11 -7.53 -9.78
CA LEU A 175 24.67 -7.28 -11.09
C LEU A 175 25.80 -6.25 -10.97
N VAL A 176 26.84 -6.43 -11.77
CA VAL A 176 28.02 -5.55 -11.83
C VAL A 176 28.06 -4.88 -13.20
N ASN A 177 28.57 -3.66 -13.27
CA ASN A 177 28.69 -2.87 -14.49
C ASN A 177 27.33 -2.52 -15.13
N VAL A 178 26.33 -2.25 -14.30
CA VAL A 178 24.97 -1.85 -14.68
C VAL A 178 24.75 -0.38 -14.36
N LEU A 179 23.97 0.31 -15.18
CA LEU A 179 23.42 1.62 -14.91
C LEU A 179 22.01 1.49 -14.33
N TYR A 180 21.84 1.90 -13.09
CA TYR A 180 20.53 2.01 -12.44
C TYR A 180 20.00 3.43 -12.57
N ILE A 181 18.73 3.57 -12.93
CA ILE A 181 18.04 4.87 -13.01
C ILE A 181 16.83 4.77 -12.09
N LEU A 182 16.78 5.65 -11.10
CA LEU A 182 15.75 5.67 -10.06
C LEU A 182 15.08 7.05 -10.05
N ASP A 183 13.75 7.05 -10.04
CA ASP A 183 12.95 8.26 -9.99
C ASP A 183 12.28 8.38 -8.62
N GLU A 184 12.63 9.41 -7.85
CA GLU A 184 12.15 9.72 -6.51
C GLU A 184 12.09 8.50 -5.54
N PRO A 185 13.19 7.74 -5.36
CA PRO A 185 13.17 6.54 -4.53
C PRO A 185 12.92 6.84 -3.04
N SER A 186 13.11 8.08 -2.59
CA SER A 186 12.85 8.52 -1.21
C SER A 186 11.37 8.83 -0.93
N ILE A 187 10.50 8.84 -1.95
CA ILE A 187 9.11 9.24 -1.78
C ILE A 187 8.38 8.40 -0.71
N GLY A 188 7.70 9.06 0.20
CA GLY A 188 6.96 8.40 1.29
C GLY A 188 7.85 7.79 2.39
N LEU A 189 9.18 7.94 2.33
CA LEU A 189 10.07 7.55 3.40
C LEU A 189 10.03 8.53 4.59
N HIS A 190 10.18 7.98 5.78
CA HIS A 190 10.55 8.78 6.94
C HIS A 190 12.03 9.14 6.85
N GLN A 191 12.42 10.31 7.37
CA GLN A 191 13.80 10.79 7.30
C GLN A 191 14.84 9.79 7.86
N ARG A 192 14.47 9.01 8.89
CA ARG A 192 15.31 7.92 9.42
C ARG A 192 15.64 6.87 8.36
N ASP A 193 14.66 6.55 7.49
CA ASP A 193 14.78 5.47 6.51
C ASP A 193 15.55 5.97 5.26
N ASN A 194 15.59 7.28 4.99
CA ASN A 194 16.41 7.88 3.93
C ASN A 194 17.90 7.55 4.08
N GLN A 195 18.44 7.55 5.30
CA GLN A 195 19.84 7.22 5.54
C GLN A 195 20.16 5.77 5.16
N ARG A 196 19.24 4.83 5.42
CA ARG A 196 19.39 3.43 5.01
C ARG A 196 19.38 3.30 3.48
N LEU A 197 18.45 3.99 2.82
CA LEU A 197 18.37 4.02 1.37
C LEU A 197 19.65 4.58 0.74
N ILE A 198 20.15 5.71 1.23
CA ILE A 198 21.42 6.31 0.78
C ILE A 198 22.59 5.30 0.92
N HIS A 199 22.65 4.60 2.05
CA HIS A 199 23.67 3.58 2.28
C HIS A 199 23.59 2.46 1.23
N SER A 200 22.41 1.90 0.99
CA SER A 200 22.19 0.85 0.00
C SER A 200 22.55 1.28 -1.42
N LEU A 201 22.22 2.53 -1.80
CA LEU A 201 22.59 3.07 -3.11
C LEU A 201 24.11 3.23 -3.27
N LYS A 202 24.81 3.62 -2.19
CA LYS A 202 26.28 3.67 -2.16
C LYS A 202 26.90 2.28 -2.26
N GLU A 203 26.39 1.30 -1.52
CA GLU A 203 26.83 -0.09 -1.64
C GLU A 203 26.67 -0.60 -3.08
N LEU A 204 25.51 -0.30 -3.73
CA LEU A 204 25.25 -0.66 -5.11
C LEU A 204 26.27 -0.04 -6.09
N ARG A 205 26.65 1.21 -5.90
CA ARG A 205 27.72 1.90 -6.64
C ARG A 205 29.07 1.24 -6.38
N ASP A 206 29.39 0.96 -5.12
CA ASP A 206 30.73 0.50 -4.69
C ASP A 206 31.08 -0.91 -5.21
N ILE A 207 30.08 -1.73 -5.55
CA ILE A 207 30.29 -3.02 -6.24
C ILE A 207 30.57 -2.89 -7.75
N GLY A 208 30.66 -1.66 -8.28
CA GLY A 208 31.07 -1.37 -9.66
C GLY A 208 29.91 -0.98 -10.59
N ASN A 209 28.81 -0.47 -10.05
CA ASN A 209 27.67 0.05 -10.83
C ASN A 209 27.69 1.57 -10.92
N SER A 210 26.86 2.09 -11.83
CA SER A 210 26.51 3.52 -11.88
C SER A 210 25.06 3.67 -11.45
N VAL A 211 24.79 4.71 -10.64
CA VAL A 211 23.43 4.98 -10.13
C VAL A 211 23.06 6.43 -10.45
N ILE A 212 22.00 6.63 -11.21
CA ILE A 212 21.39 7.94 -11.47
C ILE A 212 20.10 8.01 -10.67
N VAL A 213 19.95 9.07 -9.88
CA VAL A 213 18.78 9.28 -9.04
C VAL A 213 18.18 10.65 -9.36
N VAL A 214 16.89 10.69 -9.69
CA VAL A 214 16.13 11.94 -9.75
C VAL A 214 15.57 12.17 -8.36
N GLU A 215 15.96 13.27 -7.70
CA GLU A 215 15.62 13.49 -6.29
C GLU A 215 15.47 14.95 -5.92
N HIS A 216 14.72 15.17 -4.83
CA HIS A 216 14.50 16.48 -4.23
C HIS A 216 14.94 16.52 -2.75
N ASP A 217 15.33 15.37 -2.19
CA ASP A 217 15.78 15.27 -0.80
C ASP A 217 17.19 15.81 -0.62
N LYS A 218 17.37 16.70 0.37
CA LYS A 218 18.64 17.35 0.67
C LYS A 218 19.74 16.34 1.01
N ASP A 219 19.43 15.33 1.83
CA ASP A 219 20.43 14.37 2.30
C ASP A 219 20.91 13.49 1.15
N MET A 220 19.98 13.12 0.23
CA MET A 220 20.31 12.37 -0.98
C MET A 220 21.21 13.17 -1.91
N MET A 221 20.87 14.45 -2.19
CA MET A 221 21.70 15.33 -3.03
C MET A 221 23.10 15.53 -2.45
N MET A 222 23.21 15.75 -1.14
CA MET A 222 24.49 15.93 -0.46
C MET A 222 25.31 14.65 -0.34
N ALA A 223 24.67 13.49 -0.45
CA ALA A 223 25.34 12.19 -0.39
C ALA A 223 25.85 11.69 -1.76
N ALA A 224 25.44 12.35 -2.85
CA ALA A 224 25.85 12.02 -4.20
C ALA A 224 27.32 12.36 -4.47
N ASP A 225 27.94 11.69 -5.43
CA ASP A 225 29.28 12.01 -5.90
C ASP A 225 29.26 13.18 -6.91
N TYR A 226 28.17 13.29 -7.65
CA TYR A 226 27.98 14.29 -8.71
C TYR A 226 26.52 14.72 -8.76
N VAL A 227 26.25 16.02 -8.92
CA VAL A 227 24.90 16.59 -9.02
C VAL A 227 24.76 17.33 -10.34
N ILE A 228 23.64 17.14 -10.99
CA ILE A 228 23.19 17.90 -12.16
C ILE A 228 21.93 18.64 -11.76
N ASP A 229 21.95 19.97 -11.72
CA ASP A 229 20.80 20.80 -11.38
C ASP A 229 20.15 21.36 -12.65
N MET A 230 18.85 21.12 -12.79
CA MET A 230 18.05 21.52 -13.94
C MET A 230 17.23 22.77 -13.61
N GLY A 231 17.25 23.76 -14.48
CA GLY A 231 16.51 24.99 -14.26
C GLY A 231 16.48 25.89 -15.49
N PRO A 232 16.49 27.25 -15.29
CA PRO A 232 16.37 27.96 -14.00
C PRO A 232 14.96 27.97 -13.41
N LYS A 233 13.94 27.64 -14.21
CA LYS A 233 12.52 27.57 -13.82
C LYS A 233 11.86 26.31 -14.38
N ALA A 234 10.53 26.23 -14.31
CA ALA A 234 9.75 25.11 -14.83
C ALA A 234 9.16 25.41 -16.23
N GLY A 235 8.78 24.36 -16.95
CA GLY A 235 8.13 24.43 -18.26
C GLY A 235 9.02 25.09 -19.30
N ARG A 236 8.46 26.06 -20.05
CA ARG A 236 9.17 26.75 -21.13
C ARG A 236 10.39 27.58 -20.69
N LEU A 237 10.52 27.85 -19.40
CA LEU A 237 11.59 28.62 -18.79
C LEU A 237 12.59 27.73 -18.05
N GLY A 238 12.47 26.44 -18.18
CA GLY A 238 13.37 25.42 -17.68
C GLY A 238 14.07 24.66 -18.80
N GLY A 239 14.62 23.51 -18.47
CA GLY A 239 15.25 22.60 -19.42
C GLY A 239 16.73 22.88 -19.69
N GLU A 240 17.34 23.75 -18.89
CA GLU A 240 18.77 24.05 -18.96
C GLU A 240 19.53 23.41 -17.79
N VAL A 241 20.77 22.99 -18.00
CA VAL A 241 21.67 22.59 -16.92
C VAL A 241 22.22 23.87 -16.30
N VAL A 242 21.76 24.20 -15.09
CA VAL A 242 22.22 25.42 -14.38
C VAL A 242 23.44 25.17 -13.50
N PHE A 243 23.68 23.91 -13.14
CA PHE A 243 24.88 23.46 -12.45
C PHE A 243 25.18 22.00 -12.78
N ALA A 244 26.46 21.65 -12.84
CA ALA A 244 26.96 20.28 -12.94
C ALA A 244 28.30 20.18 -12.24
N GLY A 245 28.43 19.36 -11.19
CA GLY A 245 29.65 19.25 -10.38
C GLY A 245 29.40 18.46 -9.10
N THR A 246 30.33 18.56 -8.17
CA THR A 246 30.19 17.94 -6.84
C THR A 246 29.22 18.71 -5.95
N PRO A 247 28.59 18.05 -4.94
CA PRO A 247 27.74 18.75 -3.98
C PRO A 247 28.43 19.95 -3.27
N LYS A 248 29.71 19.84 -3.01
CA LYS A 248 30.48 20.94 -2.39
C LYS A 248 30.57 22.16 -3.30
N GLU A 249 30.91 21.97 -4.58
CA GLU A 249 30.95 23.04 -5.57
C GLU A 249 29.56 23.67 -5.77
N MET A 250 28.49 22.85 -5.68
CA MET A 250 27.11 23.34 -5.78
C MET A 250 26.78 24.34 -4.67
N LEU A 251 27.22 24.13 -3.44
CA LEU A 251 26.96 25.04 -2.32
C LEU A 251 27.63 26.41 -2.49
N GLU A 252 28.65 26.50 -3.33
CA GLU A 252 29.35 27.76 -3.65
C GLU A 252 28.67 28.54 -4.79
N THR A 253 27.68 27.97 -5.44
CA THR A 253 26.92 28.62 -6.53
C THR A 253 25.72 29.38 -5.99
N HIS A 254 25.06 30.15 -6.87
CA HIS A 254 23.84 30.91 -6.55
C HIS A 254 22.62 30.39 -7.31
N THR A 255 22.56 29.09 -7.61
CA THR A 255 21.33 28.49 -8.17
C THR A 255 20.21 28.50 -7.13
N LEU A 256 18.96 28.36 -7.58
CA LEU A 256 17.83 28.29 -6.65
C LEU A 256 17.98 27.13 -5.66
N THR A 257 18.44 25.97 -6.14
CA THR A 257 18.66 24.77 -5.34
C THR A 257 19.77 25.01 -4.31
N SER A 258 20.90 25.61 -4.71
CA SER A 258 22.01 25.87 -3.78
C SER A 258 21.60 26.82 -2.67
N GLN A 259 20.80 27.87 -2.95
CA GLN A 259 20.33 28.84 -1.95
C GLN A 259 19.48 28.17 -0.85
N TYR A 260 18.70 27.12 -1.18
CA TYR A 260 17.98 26.34 -0.17
C TYR A 260 18.88 25.34 0.55
N LEU A 261 19.87 24.76 -0.12
CA LEU A 261 20.78 23.81 0.49
C LEU A 261 21.71 24.46 1.50
N ASN A 262 22.26 25.65 1.19
CA ASN A 262 23.16 26.40 2.05
C ASN A 262 22.46 27.29 3.10
N GLY A 263 21.11 27.38 3.04
CA GLY A 263 20.31 28.15 4.01
C GLY A 263 20.23 29.66 3.71
N GLU A 264 20.67 30.13 2.54
CA GLU A 264 20.43 31.51 2.10
C GLU A 264 18.94 31.79 1.90
N ARG A 265 18.17 30.72 1.53
CA ARG A 265 16.73 30.72 1.49
C ARG A 265 16.16 29.61 2.35
N GLU A 266 15.10 29.93 3.06
CA GLU A 266 14.34 28.96 3.84
C GLU A 266 12.84 29.25 3.74
N ILE A 267 12.02 28.24 4.01
CA ILE A 267 10.57 28.40 4.17
C ILE A 267 10.35 28.91 5.60
N GLU A 268 9.88 30.13 5.72
CA GLU A 268 9.67 30.75 7.03
C GLU A 268 8.67 29.94 7.88
N ILE A 269 9.08 29.62 9.10
CA ILE A 269 8.21 29.01 10.09
C ILE A 269 7.35 30.13 10.73
N PRO A 270 6.01 30.09 10.61
CA PRO A 270 5.18 31.16 11.16
C PRO A 270 5.33 31.26 12.68
N LYS A 271 5.62 32.45 13.16
CA LYS A 271 5.80 32.72 14.59
C LYS A 271 4.53 32.49 15.40
N LYS A 272 3.35 32.76 14.80
CA LYS A 272 2.05 32.50 15.41
C LYS A 272 1.30 31.44 14.59
N ARG A 273 0.92 30.35 15.23
CA ARG A 273 0.10 29.28 14.62
C ARG A 273 -1.37 29.69 14.64
N ARG A 274 -2.12 29.18 13.64
CA ARG A 274 -3.58 29.40 13.55
C ARG A 274 -4.29 28.72 14.71
N GLU A 275 -5.22 29.40 15.35
CA GLU A 275 -5.97 28.86 16.51
C GLU A 275 -7.06 27.86 16.09
N GLY A 276 -7.50 27.90 14.82
CA GLY A 276 -8.60 27.08 14.31
C GLY A 276 -9.95 27.76 14.49
N ASN A 277 -11.04 27.00 14.36
CA ASN A 277 -12.41 27.50 14.51
C ASN A 277 -13.08 27.11 15.85
N GLY A 278 -12.33 26.48 16.76
CA GLY A 278 -12.83 26.03 18.06
C GLY A 278 -13.58 24.69 18.02
N HIS A 279 -13.75 24.08 16.84
CA HIS A 279 -14.38 22.78 16.69
C HIS A 279 -13.34 21.70 16.41
N SER A 280 -13.64 20.47 16.76
CA SER A 280 -12.79 19.31 16.52
C SER A 280 -13.62 18.13 16.04
N LEU A 281 -12.99 17.29 15.21
CA LEU A 281 -13.47 15.97 14.87
C LEU A 281 -12.71 14.96 15.74
N TRP A 282 -13.42 14.12 16.48
CA TRP A 282 -12.84 13.10 17.33
C TRP A 282 -13.10 11.71 16.78
N LEU A 283 -12.06 10.93 16.55
CA LEU A 283 -12.14 9.50 16.25
C LEU A 283 -11.72 8.74 17.50
N ARG A 284 -12.60 7.90 18.04
CA ARG A 284 -12.39 7.14 19.28
C ARG A 284 -12.18 5.68 18.98
N GLY A 285 -11.21 5.09 19.68
CA GLY A 285 -11.00 3.65 19.73
C GLY A 285 -10.65 3.00 18.40
N ALA A 286 -9.90 3.65 17.51
CA ALA A 286 -9.50 3.08 16.23
C ALA A 286 -8.57 1.87 16.43
N ARG A 287 -8.96 0.66 15.90
CA ARG A 287 -8.28 -0.64 16.14
C ARG A 287 -7.87 -1.37 14.87
N GLY A 288 -8.06 -0.77 13.70
CA GLY A 288 -7.71 -1.42 12.45
C GLY A 288 -6.22 -1.76 12.36
N ASN A 289 -5.89 -2.89 11.78
CA ASN A 289 -4.52 -3.37 11.56
C ASN A 289 -3.66 -3.30 12.85
N ASN A 290 -2.64 -2.43 12.86
CA ASN A 290 -1.73 -2.25 14.00
C ASN A 290 -2.16 -1.17 15.01
N LEU A 291 -3.31 -0.52 14.81
CA LEU A 291 -3.82 0.48 15.75
C LEU A 291 -4.30 -0.18 17.05
N LYS A 292 -3.96 0.44 18.17
CA LYS A 292 -4.17 -0.14 19.52
C LYS A 292 -5.31 0.53 20.28
N GLY A 293 -6.44 0.81 19.62
CA GLY A 293 -7.56 1.51 20.25
C GLY A 293 -7.23 2.98 20.51
N VAL A 294 -6.73 3.67 19.51
CA VAL A 294 -6.26 5.04 19.65
C VAL A 294 -7.40 6.04 19.53
N ASP A 295 -7.38 7.06 20.39
CA ASP A 295 -8.24 8.24 20.31
C ASP A 295 -7.48 9.38 19.66
N VAL A 296 -8.06 9.99 18.63
CA VAL A 296 -7.39 11.06 17.88
C VAL A 296 -8.33 12.26 17.71
N GLU A 297 -7.82 13.44 18.08
CA GLU A 297 -8.47 14.73 17.82
C GLU A 297 -7.92 15.35 16.53
N PHE A 298 -8.84 15.79 15.67
CA PHE A 298 -8.53 16.58 14.48
C PHE A 298 -9.14 17.99 14.66
N PRO A 299 -8.40 18.98 15.19
CA PRO A 299 -8.91 20.33 15.38
C PRO A 299 -9.17 21.01 14.03
N LEU A 300 -10.41 21.45 13.80
CA LEU A 300 -10.86 21.99 12.52
C LEU A 300 -10.35 23.42 12.28
N GLY A 301 -10.32 23.82 11.01
CA GLY A 301 -9.80 25.12 10.60
C GLY A 301 -8.27 25.25 10.69
N LYS A 302 -7.55 24.13 10.80
CA LYS A 302 -6.08 24.05 10.86
C LYS A 302 -5.54 23.16 9.75
N LEU A 303 -4.26 23.34 9.42
CA LEU A 303 -3.50 22.34 8.67
C LEU A 303 -2.99 21.28 9.66
N ILE A 304 -3.44 20.05 9.48
CA ILE A 304 -3.10 18.92 10.34
C ILE A 304 -2.18 18.01 9.56
N CYS A 305 -1.04 17.66 10.14
CA CYS A 305 -0.09 16.73 9.57
C CYS A 305 -0.06 15.45 10.41
N VAL A 306 -0.33 14.30 9.76
CA VAL A 306 -0.21 12.98 10.38
C VAL A 306 1.13 12.38 9.94
N THR A 307 2.05 12.22 10.88
CA THR A 307 3.43 11.82 10.61
C THR A 307 3.83 10.59 11.42
N GLY A 308 4.94 9.98 11.08
CA GLY A 308 5.50 8.78 11.72
C GLY A 308 6.26 7.90 10.73
N VAL A 309 7.00 6.93 11.23
CA VAL A 309 7.75 5.97 10.40
C VAL A 309 6.85 5.17 9.46
N SER A 310 7.43 4.57 8.42
CA SER A 310 6.69 3.65 7.54
C SER A 310 6.10 2.51 8.36
N GLY A 311 4.87 2.07 8.03
CA GLY A 311 4.16 1.02 8.77
C GLY A 311 3.58 1.44 10.13
N SER A 312 3.72 2.70 10.58
CA SER A 312 3.21 3.14 11.89
C SER A 312 1.68 3.25 12.01
N GLY A 313 0.92 2.97 10.93
CA GLY A 313 -0.54 3.00 10.95
C GLY A 313 -1.17 4.31 10.45
N LYS A 314 -0.41 5.23 9.85
CA LYS A 314 -0.94 6.51 9.31
C LYS A 314 -2.05 6.29 8.28
N SER A 315 -1.80 5.46 7.28
CA SER A 315 -2.78 5.12 6.24
C SER A 315 -3.97 4.37 6.80
N THR A 316 -3.75 3.48 7.74
CA THR A 316 -4.80 2.75 8.47
C THR A 316 -5.73 3.71 9.20
N LEU A 317 -5.16 4.71 9.92
CA LEU A 317 -5.93 5.70 10.65
C LEU A 317 -6.74 6.61 9.71
N ILE A 318 -6.11 7.12 8.64
CA ILE A 318 -6.72 8.13 7.78
C ILE A 318 -7.49 7.50 6.63
N ASN A 319 -6.82 6.66 5.78
CA ASN A 319 -7.40 6.19 4.52
C ASN A 319 -8.34 4.99 4.72
N GLU A 320 -8.06 4.13 5.71
CA GLU A 320 -8.81 2.90 5.93
C GLU A 320 -9.85 3.01 7.06
N THR A 321 -9.73 4.03 7.94
CA THR A 321 -10.68 4.25 9.04
C THR A 321 -11.44 5.56 8.86
N LEU A 322 -10.78 6.72 8.96
CA LEU A 322 -11.44 8.03 8.97
C LEU A 322 -12.12 8.36 7.63
N GLN A 323 -11.40 8.18 6.52
CA GLN A 323 -11.92 8.53 5.18
C GLN A 323 -13.16 7.71 4.80
N PRO A 324 -13.24 6.37 5.01
CA PRO A 324 -14.46 5.62 4.76
C PRO A 324 -15.64 6.07 5.63
N ILE A 325 -15.44 6.37 6.94
CA ILE A 325 -16.49 6.90 7.81
C ILE A 325 -17.08 8.18 7.23
N LEU A 326 -16.21 9.13 6.85
CA LEU A 326 -16.63 10.41 6.27
C LEU A 326 -17.33 10.21 4.92
N SER A 327 -16.82 9.29 4.08
CA SER A 327 -17.42 8.97 2.78
C SER A 327 -18.79 8.30 2.91
N GLN A 328 -18.99 7.43 3.89
CA GLN A 328 -20.31 6.88 4.20
C GLN A 328 -21.29 7.98 4.59
N LYS A 329 -20.86 8.90 5.46
CA LYS A 329 -21.71 10.01 5.96
C LYS A 329 -22.11 10.97 4.85
N PHE A 330 -21.17 11.43 4.02
CA PHE A 330 -21.41 12.50 3.06
C PHE A 330 -21.78 12.01 1.66
N TYR A 331 -21.31 10.82 1.27
CA TYR A 331 -21.45 10.32 -0.11
C TYR A 331 -22.17 8.96 -0.20
N ARG A 332 -22.65 8.41 0.92
CA ARG A 332 -23.28 7.08 0.97
C ARG A 332 -22.39 5.99 0.38
N SER A 333 -21.08 6.09 0.59
CA SER A 333 -20.13 5.06 0.18
C SER A 333 -20.45 3.74 0.86
N LEU A 334 -20.25 2.64 0.15
CA LEU A 334 -20.40 1.28 0.67
C LEU A 334 -19.11 0.72 1.27
N GLN A 335 -18.03 1.48 1.22
CA GLN A 335 -16.76 1.07 1.80
C GLN A 335 -16.84 1.06 3.32
N ASP A 336 -16.64 -0.09 3.93
CA ASP A 336 -16.61 -0.22 5.38
C ASP A 336 -15.30 0.33 5.96
N PRO A 337 -15.39 1.16 7.02
CA PRO A 337 -14.22 1.56 7.78
C PRO A 337 -13.69 0.38 8.59
N LEU A 338 -12.40 0.43 8.93
CA LEU A 338 -11.84 -0.46 9.94
C LEU A 338 -12.44 -0.18 11.33
N GLU A 339 -12.24 -1.10 12.26
CA GLU A 339 -12.85 -1.06 13.59
C GLU A 339 -12.52 0.21 14.37
N TYR A 340 -13.55 0.85 14.92
CA TYR A 340 -13.48 2.02 15.78
C TYR A 340 -14.69 2.06 16.74
N ASP A 341 -14.62 2.83 17.81
CA ASP A 341 -15.73 2.93 18.76
C ASP A 341 -16.77 3.97 18.36
N SER A 342 -16.32 5.21 18.12
CA SER A 342 -17.22 6.32 17.76
C SER A 342 -16.48 7.45 17.04
N ILE A 343 -17.26 8.30 16.38
CA ILE A 343 -16.79 9.54 15.77
C ILE A 343 -17.72 10.69 16.23
N GLU A 344 -17.12 11.82 16.62
CA GLU A 344 -17.81 13.00 17.11
C GLU A 344 -17.42 14.24 16.28
N GLY A 345 -18.30 15.23 16.17
CA GLY A 345 -18.00 16.49 15.47
C GLY A 345 -18.24 16.47 13.96
N LEU A 346 -18.92 15.44 13.43
CA LEU A 346 -19.26 15.33 12.01
C LEU A 346 -20.17 16.47 11.52
N GLU A 347 -20.95 17.05 12.41
CA GLU A 347 -21.83 18.19 12.14
C GLU A 347 -21.08 19.48 11.79
N ASN A 348 -19.79 19.54 12.08
CA ASN A 348 -18.92 20.69 11.80
C ASN A 348 -18.24 20.61 10.41
N ILE A 349 -18.60 19.60 9.60
CA ILE A 349 -18.00 19.34 8.29
C ILE A 349 -19.13 19.24 7.26
N ASP A 350 -19.01 19.96 6.14
CA ASP A 350 -20.01 19.93 5.07
C ASP A 350 -19.71 18.85 4.02
N LYS A 351 -18.44 18.61 3.74
CA LYS A 351 -17.99 17.63 2.73
C LYS A 351 -16.54 17.22 2.93
N VAL A 352 -16.15 16.12 2.31
CA VAL A 352 -14.79 15.60 2.28
C VAL A 352 -14.30 15.51 0.85
N VAL A 353 -13.05 15.88 0.61
CA VAL A 353 -12.36 15.64 -0.67
C VAL A 353 -11.11 14.84 -0.37
N ASN A 354 -11.04 13.65 -0.94
CA ASN A 354 -9.84 12.82 -0.90
C ASN A 354 -9.01 13.07 -2.16
N VAL A 355 -7.74 13.43 -1.98
CA VAL A 355 -6.77 13.61 -3.06
C VAL A 355 -5.62 12.65 -2.79
N ASP A 356 -5.60 11.54 -3.53
CA ASP A 356 -4.52 10.57 -3.46
C ASP A 356 -3.60 10.78 -4.67
N LEU A 357 -2.36 11.21 -4.39
CA LEU A 357 -1.34 11.43 -5.42
C LEU A 357 -0.66 10.13 -5.87
N SER A 358 -0.81 9.04 -5.11
CA SER A 358 -0.24 7.73 -5.46
C SER A 358 -0.93 7.03 -6.62
N LEU A 359 -2.17 7.43 -6.94
CA LEU A 359 -2.98 6.87 -8.02
C LEU A 359 -2.83 7.57 -9.37
N ILE A 360 -1.91 8.51 -9.52
CA ILE A 360 -1.62 9.14 -10.83
C ILE A 360 -0.73 8.20 -11.65
N HIS A 361 -1.18 6.98 -11.86
CA HIS A 361 -0.78 6.16 -13.00
C HIS A 361 -1.96 6.12 -13.95
N ILE A 362 -1.95 7.09 -14.85
CA ILE A 362 -2.79 7.10 -16.05
C ILE A 362 -2.34 5.98 -16.98
#